data_628e12b932b7a1d250c71fdaf6f3e612
#
_entry.id   628e12b932b7a1d250c71fdaf6f3e612
#
_cell.length_a   1.000
_cell.length_b   1.000
_cell.length_c   1.000
_cell.angle_alpha   90.00
_cell.angle_beta   90.00
_cell.angle_gamma   90.00
#
_symmetry.space_group_name_H-M   'P 1'
#
loop_
_entity.id
_entity.type
_entity.pdbx_description
1 polymer ?
#
loop_
_entity_poly.entity_id
_entity_poly.type
_entity_poly.pdbx_seq_one_letter_code
_entity_poly.pdbx_strand_id
1 'polypeptide(L)'
;MKHHLTFKQYRSMDLFFFAVMLCFSEALIVNAALHWFPDQLYSVSVTAAVTAIVFIRWGPWAAIHAVIGALIYCTACGGSWKQYLIYGFGNLLSLLILPLIRMFGKERIRKDPLLTLFYALCTLLLMQLGRAFTALLLGSEPKTCLSFFTTDALSGLFTMVIVWIAARLDGILEDQKTYLLRINREREEEKGGYR
;
A
#
# COMPACT_ATOMS: atom_id res chain seq x y z
N MET A 1 -19.35 14.83 27.92
CA MET A 1 -19.06 15.45 26.61
C MET A 1 -18.61 14.36 25.64
N LYS A 2 -19.41 14.01 24.62
CA LYS A 2 -18.98 13.09 23.58
C LYS A 2 -18.08 13.88 22.62
N HIS A 3 -16.78 13.68 22.69
CA HIS A 3 -15.84 14.22 21.71
C HIS A 3 -16.11 13.57 20.35
N HIS A 4 -16.85 14.25 19.49
CA HIS A 4 -16.99 13.82 18.10
C HIS A 4 -15.68 14.13 17.37
N LEU A 5 -14.95 13.09 17.01
CA LEU A 5 -13.76 13.23 16.18
C LEU A 5 -14.14 13.90 14.85
N THR A 6 -13.39 14.92 14.46
CA THR A 6 -13.56 15.52 13.14
C THR A 6 -13.07 14.56 12.07
N PHE A 7 -13.60 14.67 10.84
CA PHE A 7 -13.15 13.86 9.70
C PHE A 7 -11.63 13.95 9.46
N LYS A 8 -11.04 15.13 9.67
CA LYS A 8 -9.58 15.33 9.56
C LYS A 8 -8.81 14.54 10.61
N GLN A 9 -9.26 14.57 11.87
CA GLN A 9 -8.64 13.80 12.96
C GLN A 9 -8.74 12.30 12.70
N TYR A 10 -9.91 11.81 12.29
CA TYR A 10 -10.10 10.41 11.93
C TYR A 10 -9.14 9.98 10.82
N ARG A 11 -9.03 10.76 9.72
CA ARG A 11 -8.08 10.48 8.64
C ARG A 11 -6.64 10.40 9.14
N SER A 12 -6.20 11.37 9.97
CA SER A 12 -4.84 11.37 10.49
C SER A 12 -4.56 10.18 11.38
N MET A 13 -5.53 9.77 12.21
CA MET A 13 -5.40 8.57 13.06
C MET A 13 -5.33 7.30 12.23
N ASP A 14 -6.18 7.16 11.21
CA ASP A 14 -6.20 5.99 10.34
C ASP A 14 -4.90 5.87 9.53
N LEU A 15 -4.42 6.98 8.94
CA LEU A 15 -3.14 7.01 8.23
C LEU A 15 -1.97 6.69 9.18
N PHE A 16 -1.97 7.23 10.40
CA PHE A 16 -0.96 6.93 11.40
C PHE A 16 -0.97 5.45 11.79
N PHE A 17 -2.15 4.87 12.01
CA PHE A 17 -2.29 3.45 12.32
C PHE A 17 -1.71 2.56 11.20
N PHE A 18 -2.06 2.84 9.93
CA PHE A 18 -1.49 2.12 8.79
C PHE A 18 0.03 2.32 8.66
N ALA A 19 0.55 3.51 8.97
CA ALA A 19 1.99 3.75 8.96
C ALA A 19 2.70 2.92 10.04
N VAL A 20 2.18 2.88 11.27
CA VAL A 20 2.75 2.07 12.35
C VAL A 20 2.70 0.58 12.02
N MET A 21 1.55 0.09 11.52
CA MET A 21 1.43 -1.30 11.07
C MET A 21 2.43 -1.62 9.95
N LEU A 22 2.58 -0.73 8.98
CA LEU A 22 3.55 -0.90 7.90
C LEU A 22 4.98 -0.94 8.44
N CYS A 23 5.35 -0.01 9.32
CA CYS A 23 6.68 0.04 9.92
C CYS A 23 7.02 -1.30 10.60
N PHE A 24 6.10 -1.79 11.41
CA PHE A 24 6.31 -3.02 12.16
C PHE A 24 6.35 -4.25 11.25
N SER A 25 5.37 -4.41 10.35
CA SER A 25 5.28 -5.57 9.47
C SER A 25 6.41 -5.61 8.44
N GLU A 26 6.79 -4.48 7.85
CA GLU A 26 7.90 -4.40 6.90
C GLU A 26 9.22 -4.75 7.56
N ALA A 27 9.53 -4.13 8.72
CA ALA A 27 10.74 -4.43 9.47
C ALA A 27 10.82 -5.91 9.87
N LEU A 28 9.71 -6.47 10.36
CA LEU A 28 9.66 -7.87 10.79
C LEU A 28 9.85 -8.82 9.60
N ILE A 29 9.16 -8.61 8.49
CA ILE A 29 9.24 -9.49 7.32
C ILE A 29 10.61 -9.44 6.67
N VAL A 30 11.18 -8.24 6.49
CA VAL A 30 12.50 -8.08 5.87
C VAL A 30 13.58 -8.71 6.76
N ASN A 31 13.57 -8.44 8.07
CA ASN A 31 14.55 -9.05 8.97
C ASN A 31 14.40 -10.57 9.06
N ALA A 32 13.15 -11.08 9.10
CA ALA A 32 12.91 -12.52 9.09
C ALA A 32 13.44 -13.17 7.80
N ALA A 33 13.18 -12.54 6.65
CA ALA A 33 13.69 -13.02 5.38
C ALA A 33 15.22 -13.07 5.31
N LEU A 34 15.89 -12.01 5.76
CA LEU A 34 17.35 -11.94 5.81
C LEU A 34 17.97 -12.95 6.79
N HIS A 35 17.28 -13.23 7.90
CA HIS A 35 17.81 -14.15 8.92
C HIS A 35 17.59 -15.62 8.57
N TRP A 36 16.41 -15.98 8.04
CA TRP A 36 16.06 -17.38 7.75
C TRP A 36 16.46 -17.83 6.35
N PHE A 37 16.59 -16.88 5.41
CA PHE A 37 16.92 -17.16 4.02
C PHE A 37 17.99 -16.20 3.50
N PRO A 38 19.21 -16.18 4.07
CA PRO A 38 20.24 -15.19 3.76
C PRO A 38 20.68 -15.22 2.28
N ASP A 39 20.59 -16.38 1.63
CA ASP A 39 21.04 -16.59 0.25
C ASP A 39 19.89 -16.43 -0.78
N GLN A 40 18.70 -16.00 -0.35
CA GLN A 40 17.58 -15.86 -1.27
C GLN A 40 17.78 -14.71 -2.27
N LEU A 41 17.42 -14.97 -3.52
CA LEU A 41 17.44 -13.97 -4.60
C LEU A 41 16.19 -13.08 -4.63
N TYR A 42 15.19 -13.38 -3.80
CA TYR A 42 13.90 -12.70 -3.79
C TYR A 42 13.81 -11.72 -2.62
N SER A 43 13.27 -10.55 -2.91
CA SER A 43 12.87 -9.60 -1.88
C SER A 43 11.41 -9.86 -1.45
N VAL A 44 11.14 -9.69 -0.17
CA VAL A 44 9.77 -9.77 0.36
C VAL A 44 9.45 -8.44 1.04
N SER A 45 8.36 -7.83 0.61
CA SER A 45 7.89 -6.54 1.12
C SER A 45 6.37 -6.50 1.13
N VAL A 46 5.79 -5.90 2.15
CA VAL A 46 4.35 -5.63 2.25
C VAL A 46 4.00 -4.18 1.92
N THR A 47 4.99 -3.36 1.60
CA THR A 47 4.82 -1.93 1.28
C THR A 47 3.78 -1.70 0.20
N ALA A 48 3.82 -2.47 -0.90
CA ALA A 48 2.86 -2.34 -1.99
C ALA A 48 1.43 -2.70 -1.56
N ALA A 49 1.26 -3.73 -0.73
CA ALA A 49 -0.04 -4.16 -0.22
C ALA A 49 -0.70 -3.08 0.65
N VAL A 50 0.04 -2.57 1.65
CA VAL A 50 -0.47 -1.54 2.54
C VAL A 50 -0.75 -0.24 1.76
N THR A 51 0.15 0.14 0.86
CA THR A 51 -0.04 1.33 0.01
C THR A 51 -1.28 1.19 -0.87
N ALA A 52 -1.52 0.02 -1.48
CA ALA A 52 -2.72 -0.25 -2.27
C ALA A 52 -4.00 -0.09 -1.44
N ILE A 53 -4.04 -0.65 -0.22
CA ILE A 53 -5.18 -0.48 0.69
C ILE A 53 -5.41 1.00 0.98
N VAL A 54 -4.37 1.75 1.31
CA VAL A 54 -4.48 3.18 1.64
C VAL A 54 -4.89 4.02 0.43
N PHE A 55 -4.53 3.65 -0.81
CA PHE A 55 -5.02 4.33 -2.03
C PHE A 55 -6.55 4.25 -2.17
N ILE A 56 -7.16 3.11 -1.89
CA ILE A 56 -8.63 3.00 -1.90
C ILE A 56 -9.23 3.83 -0.77
N ARG A 57 -8.65 3.78 0.43
CA ARG A 57 -9.17 4.49 1.63
C ARG A 57 -9.06 6.01 1.51
N TRP A 58 -7.87 6.51 1.19
CA TRP A 58 -7.51 7.91 1.33
C TRP A 58 -6.92 8.55 0.07
N GLY A 59 -6.88 7.82 -1.05
CA GLY A 59 -6.35 8.34 -2.31
C GLY A 59 -4.87 8.72 -2.21
N PRO A 60 -4.48 9.93 -2.67
CA PRO A 60 -3.07 10.31 -2.81
C PRO A 60 -2.26 10.31 -1.51
N TRP A 61 -2.91 10.30 -0.34
CA TRP A 61 -2.23 10.19 0.96
C TRP A 61 -1.45 8.87 1.13
N ALA A 62 -1.75 7.86 0.31
CA ALA A 62 -0.99 6.60 0.27
C ALA A 62 0.48 6.80 -0.13
N ALA A 63 0.83 7.89 -0.81
CA ALA A 63 2.21 8.21 -1.15
C ALA A 63 3.14 8.26 0.08
N ILE A 64 2.61 8.71 1.23
CA ILE A 64 3.35 8.73 2.50
C ILE A 64 3.76 7.31 2.89
N HIS A 65 2.84 6.32 2.77
CA HIS A 65 3.10 4.92 3.10
C HIS A 65 4.08 4.28 2.11
N ALA A 66 3.99 4.63 0.82
CA ALA A 66 4.93 4.17 -0.20
C ALA A 66 6.38 4.57 0.12
N VAL A 67 6.57 5.82 0.61
CA VAL A 67 7.89 6.32 1.02
C VAL A 67 8.34 5.73 2.36
N ILE A 68 7.46 5.68 3.37
CA ILE A 68 7.79 5.10 4.69
C ILE A 68 8.23 3.64 4.53
N GLY A 69 7.47 2.82 3.79
CA GLY A 69 7.84 1.42 3.56
C GLY A 69 9.18 1.27 2.85
N ALA A 70 9.46 2.12 1.86
CA ALA A 70 10.75 2.17 1.18
C ALA A 70 11.91 2.46 2.14
N LEU A 71 11.74 3.45 3.03
CA LEU A 71 12.77 3.82 4.00
C LEU A 71 13.04 2.68 4.98
N ILE A 72 11.99 2.02 5.48
CA ILE A 72 12.14 0.89 6.41
C ILE A 72 12.80 -0.29 5.73
N TYR A 73 12.37 -0.65 4.51
CA TYR A 73 12.98 -1.70 3.71
C TYR A 73 14.48 -1.45 3.53
N CYS A 74 14.87 -0.26 3.06
CA CYS A 74 16.26 0.10 2.85
C CYS A 74 17.07 0.08 4.16
N THR A 75 16.48 0.54 5.27
CA THR A 75 17.15 0.50 6.59
C THR A 75 17.38 -0.93 7.05
N ALA A 76 16.39 -1.81 6.92
CA ALA A 76 16.50 -3.22 7.32
C ALA A 76 17.51 -3.99 6.45
N CYS A 77 17.63 -3.67 5.16
CA CYS A 77 18.60 -4.27 4.25
C CYS A 77 20.02 -3.66 4.33
N GLY A 78 20.26 -2.64 5.16
CA GLY A 78 21.54 -1.91 5.17
C GLY A 78 21.80 -1.15 3.86
N GLY A 79 20.76 -0.59 3.27
CA GLY A 79 20.80 0.03 1.95
C GLY A 79 21.72 1.25 1.86
N SER A 80 22.33 1.44 0.70
CA SER A 80 23.11 2.63 0.37
C SER A 80 22.19 3.85 0.15
N TRP A 81 22.74 5.07 0.22
CA TRP A 81 21.99 6.29 -0.05
C TRP A 81 21.29 6.29 -1.42
N LYS A 82 21.91 5.66 -2.45
CA LYS A 82 21.29 5.49 -3.78
C LYS A 82 20.03 4.63 -3.70
N GLN A 83 20.03 3.57 -2.90
CA GLN A 83 18.86 2.71 -2.71
C GLN A 83 17.71 3.46 -2.04
N TYR A 84 18.00 4.31 -1.03
CA TYR A 84 16.98 5.17 -0.43
C TYR A 84 16.31 6.09 -1.46
N LEU A 85 17.09 6.67 -2.39
CA LEU A 85 16.52 7.48 -3.48
C LEU A 85 15.71 6.63 -4.46
N ILE A 86 16.23 5.49 -4.90
CA ILE A 86 15.57 4.60 -5.86
C ILE A 86 14.22 4.13 -5.31
N TYR A 87 14.20 3.62 -4.10
CA TYR A 87 12.99 3.09 -3.50
C TYR A 87 12.03 4.20 -3.04
N GLY A 88 12.53 5.26 -2.41
CA GLY A 88 11.72 6.38 -1.92
C GLY A 88 11.02 7.12 -3.05
N PHE A 89 11.77 7.61 -4.04
CA PHE A 89 11.18 8.31 -5.19
C PHE A 89 10.50 7.36 -6.17
N GLY A 90 11.09 6.18 -6.40
CA GLY A 90 10.53 5.20 -7.32
C GLY A 90 9.13 4.74 -6.90
N ASN A 91 8.91 4.48 -5.61
CA ASN A 91 7.60 4.07 -5.11
C ASN A 91 6.51 5.14 -5.32
N LEU A 92 6.87 6.42 -5.47
CA LEU A 92 5.90 7.48 -5.76
C LEU A 92 5.23 7.33 -7.12
N LEU A 93 5.83 6.59 -8.07
CA LEU A 93 5.19 6.35 -9.36
C LEU A 93 3.88 5.55 -9.20
N SER A 94 3.69 4.85 -8.08
CA SER A 94 2.41 4.22 -7.72
C SER A 94 1.24 5.20 -7.66
N LEU A 95 1.46 6.51 -7.53
CA LEU A 95 0.42 7.53 -7.65
C LEU A 95 -0.33 7.48 -8.99
N LEU A 96 0.29 6.95 -10.04
CA LEU A 96 -0.35 6.73 -11.33
C LEU A 96 -1.47 5.67 -11.30
N ILE A 97 -1.66 4.98 -10.16
CA ILE A 97 -2.82 4.10 -9.95
C ILE A 97 -4.13 4.88 -9.77
N LEU A 98 -4.06 6.16 -9.38
CA LEU A 98 -5.25 6.98 -9.10
C LEU A 98 -6.20 7.15 -10.30
N PRO A 99 -5.73 7.39 -11.54
CA PRO A 99 -6.58 7.36 -12.74
C PRO A 99 -7.30 6.02 -12.92
N LEU A 100 -6.62 4.90 -12.69
CA LEU A 100 -7.22 3.56 -12.78
C LEU A 100 -8.31 3.36 -11.73
N ILE A 101 -8.10 3.81 -10.48
CA ILE A 101 -9.12 3.79 -9.43
C ILE A 101 -10.34 4.64 -9.83
N ARG A 102 -10.14 5.79 -10.47
CA ARG A 102 -11.24 6.65 -10.94
C ARG A 102 -12.02 5.99 -12.09
N MET A 103 -11.32 5.32 -13.00
CA MET A 103 -11.92 4.66 -14.16
C MET A 103 -12.81 3.47 -13.77
N PHE A 104 -12.33 2.61 -12.89
CA PHE A 104 -13.08 1.40 -12.48
C PHE A 104 -14.02 1.65 -11.31
N GLY A 105 -13.73 2.64 -10.48
CA GLY A 105 -14.45 2.91 -9.23
C GLY A 105 -14.00 2.01 -8.07
N LYS A 106 -13.87 2.61 -6.88
CA LYS A 106 -13.37 1.93 -5.66
C LYS A 106 -14.23 0.72 -5.26
N GLU A 107 -15.55 0.87 -5.38
CA GLU A 107 -16.49 -0.19 -4.99
C GLU A 107 -16.43 -1.40 -5.92
N ARG A 108 -16.28 -1.17 -7.23
CA ARG A 108 -16.12 -2.26 -8.20
C ARG A 108 -14.79 -2.99 -8.00
N ILE A 109 -13.70 -2.26 -7.72
CA ILE A 109 -12.40 -2.87 -7.39
C ILE A 109 -12.54 -3.78 -6.17
N ARG A 110 -13.30 -3.38 -5.15
CA ARG A 110 -13.53 -4.19 -3.95
C ARG A 110 -14.37 -5.44 -4.21
N LYS A 111 -15.44 -5.32 -4.99
CA LYS A 111 -16.43 -6.41 -5.22
C LYS A 111 -15.95 -7.47 -6.20
N ASP A 112 -15.20 -7.08 -7.22
CA ASP A 112 -14.71 -7.98 -8.27
C ASP A 112 -13.32 -8.52 -7.90
N PRO A 113 -13.19 -9.84 -7.60
CA PRO A 113 -11.92 -10.44 -7.22
C PRO A 113 -10.80 -10.27 -8.25
N LEU A 114 -11.13 -10.42 -9.54
CA LEU A 114 -10.14 -10.29 -10.60
C LEU A 114 -9.63 -8.86 -10.71
N LEU A 115 -10.55 -7.90 -10.58
CA LEU A 115 -10.18 -6.49 -10.60
C LEU A 115 -9.39 -6.09 -9.35
N THR A 116 -9.69 -6.69 -8.19
CA THR A 116 -8.89 -6.51 -6.96
C THR A 116 -7.45 -6.98 -7.16
N LEU A 117 -7.26 -8.19 -7.72
CA LEU A 117 -5.93 -8.75 -7.98
C LEU A 117 -5.17 -7.93 -9.03
N PHE A 118 -5.85 -7.55 -10.12
CA PHE A 118 -5.28 -6.69 -11.15
C PHE A 118 -4.83 -5.33 -10.58
N TYR A 119 -5.67 -4.71 -9.77
CA TYR A 119 -5.36 -3.46 -9.09
C TYR A 119 -4.13 -3.58 -8.17
N ALA A 120 -4.07 -4.64 -7.37
CA ALA A 120 -2.94 -4.91 -6.48
C ALA A 120 -1.63 -5.10 -7.27
N LEU A 121 -1.69 -5.89 -8.35
CA LEU A 121 -0.55 -6.11 -9.23
C LEU A 121 -0.10 -4.81 -9.92
N CYS A 122 -1.03 -4.01 -10.46
CA CYS A 122 -0.72 -2.73 -11.08
C CYS A 122 -0.04 -1.76 -10.09
N THR A 123 -0.46 -1.75 -8.82
CA THR A 123 0.18 -0.91 -7.80
C THR A 123 1.65 -1.29 -7.62
N LEU A 124 1.95 -2.59 -7.50
CA LEU A 124 3.33 -3.07 -7.38
C LEU A 124 4.14 -2.78 -8.65
N LEU A 125 3.60 -3.08 -9.85
CA LEU A 125 4.28 -2.86 -11.12
C LEU A 125 4.64 -1.38 -11.31
N LEU A 126 3.76 -0.46 -10.92
CA LEU A 126 4.07 0.97 -10.96
C LEU A 126 5.21 1.35 -10.01
N MET A 127 5.29 0.75 -8.81
CA MET A 127 6.44 0.95 -7.91
C MET A 127 7.73 0.42 -8.54
N GLN A 128 7.70 -0.78 -9.12
CA GLN A 128 8.86 -1.39 -9.79
C GLN A 128 9.33 -0.57 -10.99
N LEU A 129 8.39 -0.11 -11.83
CA LEU A 129 8.70 0.82 -12.93
C LEU A 129 9.34 2.11 -12.43
N GLY A 130 8.81 2.67 -11.35
CA GLY A 130 9.38 3.87 -10.74
C GLY A 130 10.79 3.64 -10.20
N ARG A 131 11.04 2.52 -9.54
CA ARG A 131 12.39 2.13 -9.06
C ARG A 131 13.34 1.95 -10.23
N ALA A 132 12.94 1.23 -11.28
CA ALA A 132 13.74 1.03 -12.49
C ALA A 132 14.07 2.37 -13.15
N PHE A 133 13.09 3.25 -13.31
CA PHE A 133 13.29 4.57 -13.89
C PHE A 133 14.25 5.43 -13.03
N THR A 134 14.05 5.48 -11.72
CA THR A 134 14.93 6.24 -10.82
C THR A 134 16.36 5.66 -10.82
N ALA A 135 16.50 4.34 -10.86
CA ALA A 135 17.81 3.68 -10.94
C ALA A 135 18.56 4.05 -12.24
N LEU A 136 17.85 4.07 -13.37
CA LEU A 136 18.44 4.53 -14.66
C LEU A 136 18.92 5.99 -14.57
N LEU A 137 18.12 6.88 -13.98
CA LEU A 137 18.51 8.28 -13.79
C LEU A 137 19.75 8.44 -12.90
N LEU A 138 19.96 7.52 -11.94
CA LEU A 138 21.12 7.49 -11.05
C LEU A 138 22.33 6.73 -11.65
N GLY A 139 22.26 6.37 -12.95
CA GLY A 139 23.35 5.73 -13.67
C GLY A 139 23.51 4.22 -13.41
N SER A 140 22.45 3.54 -12.97
CA SER A 140 22.46 2.08 -12.83
C SER A 140 22.38 1.39 -14.20
N GLU A 141 22.97 0.21 -14.30
CA GLU A 141 22.91 -0.60 -15.52
C GLU A 141 21.48 -1.09 -15.79
N PRO A 142 21.07 -1.21 -17.07
CA PRO A 142 19.74 -1.72 -17.45
C PRO A 142 19.43 -3.10 -16.87
N LYS A 143 20.45 -3.95 -16.72
CA LYS A 143 20.30 -5.28 -16.09
C LYS A 143 19.85 -5.18 -14.63
N THR A 144 20.40 -4.23 -13.87
CA THR A 144 19.98 -3.94 -12.50
C THR A 144 18.54 -3.43 -12.45
N CYS A 145 18.12 -2.65 -13.45
CA CYS A 145 16.74 -2.15 -13.52
C CYS A 145 15.74 -3.28 -13.77
N LEU A 146 16.09 -4.28 -14.57
CA LEU A 146 15.27 -5.47 -14.81
C LEU A 146 15.15 -6.36 -13.54
N SER A 147 16.18 -6.38 -12.69
CA SER A 147 16.14 -7.18 -11.47
C SER A 147 15.01 -6.79 -10.53
N PHE A 148 14.56 -5.53 -10.50
CA PHE A 148 13.40 -5.13 -9.68
C PHE A 148 12.11 -5.90 -10.00
N PHE A 149 11.94 -6.35 -11.24
CA PHE A 149 10.76 -7.13 -11.63
C PHE A 149 10.89 -8.61 -11.28
N THR A 150 12.10 -9.16 -11.35
CA THR A 150 12.33 -10.58 -11.11
C THR A 150 12.49 -10.91 -9.63
N THR A 151 13.15 -10.03 -8.87
CA THR A 151 13.37 -10.25 -7.43
C THR A 151 12.12 -9.98 -6.59
N ASP A 152 11.21 -9.12 -7.03
CA ASP A 152 9.98 -8.76 -6.30
C ASP A 152 8.77 -9.66 -6.61
N ALA A 153 8.94 -10.78 -7.32
CA ALA A 153 7.83 -11.67 -7.69
C ALA A 153 7.06 -12.19 -6.46
N LEU A 154 7.78 -12.54 -5.39
CA LEU A 154 7.18 -12.99 -4.14
C LEU A 154 6.40 -11.87 -3.44
N SER A 155 6.93 -10.64 -3.43
CA SER A 155 6.22 -9.45 -2.95
C SER A 155 4.91 -9.21 -3.72
N GLY A 156 4.90 -9.55 -5.03
CA GLY A 156 3.70 -9.49 -5.87
C GLY A 156 2.62 -10.45 -5.41
N LEU A 157 2.98 -11.69 -5.14
CA LEU A 157 2.06 -12.70 -4.62
C LEU A 157 1.47 -12.26 -3.26
N PHE A 158 2.33 -11.83 -2.33
CA PHE A 158 1.89 -11.32 -1.03
C PHE A 158 0.96 -10.11 -1.18
N THR A 159 1.30 -9.17 -2.06
CA THR A 159 0.47 -7.99 -2.32
C THR A 159 -0.92 -8.38 -2.80
N MET A 160 -1.02 -9.27 -3.78
CA MET A 160 -2.30 -9.75 -4.29
C MET A 160 -3.13 -10.44 -3.20
N VAL A 161 -2.54 -11.34 -2.43
CA VAL A 161 -3.23 -12.07 -1.35
C VAL A 161 -3.72 -11.13 -0.26
N ILE A 162 -2.86 -10.24 0.24
CA ILE A 162 -3.21 -9.30 1.32
C ILE A 162 -4.34 -8.35 0.87
N VAL A 163 -4.23 -7.77 -0.32
CA VAL A 163 -5.27 -6.85 -0.83
C VAL A 163 -6.57 -7.60 -1.12
N TRP A 164 -6.50 -8.85 -1.60
CA TRP A 164 -7.68 -9.69 -1.79
C TRP A 164 -8.38 -10.02 -0.47
N ILE A 165 -7.63 -10.37 0.58
CA ILE A 165 -8.19 -10.59 1.92
C ILE A 165 -8.81 -9.30 2.45
N ALA A 166 -8.10 -8.17 2.33
CA ALA A 166 -8.58 -6.86 2.75
C ALA A 166 -9.90 -6.47 2.07
N ALA A 167 -10.10 -6.87 0.80
CA ALA A 167 -11.35 -6.64 0.07
C ALA A 167 -12.55 -7.42 0.63
N ARG A 168 -12.30 -8.51 1.35
CA ARG A 168 -13.34 -9.35 2.00
C ARG A 168 -13.71 -8.87 3.40
N LEU A 169 -12.88 -8.04 3.99
CA LEU A 169 -13.11 -7.47 5.32
C LEU A 169 -13.85 -6.13 5.17
N ASP A 170 -14.96 -5.99 5.92
CA ASP A 170 -15.76 -4.76 5.86
C ASP A 170 -14.95 -3.54 6.36
N GLY A 171 -15.08 -2.42 5.66
CA GLY A 171 -14.41 -1.17 6.00
C GLY A 171 -12.89 -1.12 5.77
N ILE A 172 -12.22 -2.24 5.41
CA ILE A 172 -10.76 -2.23 5.17
C ILE A 172 -10.45 -1.69 3.78
N LEU A 173 -10.94 -2.31 2.71
CA LEU A 173 -10.73 -1.84 1.34
C LEU A 173 -11.93 -1.03 0.86
N GLU A 174 -12.23 0.08 1.54
CA GLU A 174 -13.36 0.95 1.25
C GLU A 174 -13.00 2.42 1.40
N ASP A 175 -13.63 3.28 0.60
CA ASP A 175 -13.50 4.73 0.76
C ASP A 175 -14.02 5.18 2.13
N GLN A 176 -13.15 5.73 2.95
CA GLN A 176 -13.49 6.03 4.34
C GLN A 176 -14.54 7.12 4.49
N LYS A 177 -14.64 8.04 3.55
CA LYS A 177 -15.70 9.04 3.57
C LYS A 177 -17.07 8.38 3.37
N THR A 178 -17.18 7.50 2.37
CA THR A 178 -18.40 6.76 2.06
C THR A 178 -18.77 5.81 3.20
N TYR A 179 -17.78 5.09 3.74
CA TYR A 179 -17.95 4.19 4.88
C TYR A 179 -18.54 4.90 6.11
N LEU A 180 -17.95 6.02 6.52
CA LEU A 180 -18.41 6.77 7.68
C LEU A 180 -19.82 7.35 7.50
N LEU A 181 -20.16 7.79 6.28
CA LEU A 181 -21.52 8.25 5.96
C LEU A 181 -22.54 7.11 6.08
N ARG A 182 -22.19 5.90 5.60
CA ARG A 182 -23.03 4.71 5.73
C ARG A 182 -23.28 4.36 7.20
N ILE A 183 -22.22 4.20 7.98
CA ILE A 183 -22.32 3.85 9.41
C ILE A 183 -23.13 4.87 10.21
N ASN A 184 -22.97 6.17 9.91
CA ASN A 184 -23.76 7.20 10.59
C ASN A 184 -25.24 7.10 10.23
N ARG A 185 -25.58 6.81 8.99
CA ARG A 185 -26.99 6.62 8.56
C ARG A 185 -27.61 5.40 9.26
N GLU A 186 -26.93 4.26 9.27
CA GLU A 186 -27.38 3.04 9.95
C GLU A 186 -27.66 3.31 11.44
N ARG A 187 -26.77 4.04 12.12
CA ARG A 187 -26.98 4.43 13.53
C ARG A 187 -28.17 5.37 13.75
N GLU A 188 -28.47 6.24 12.79
CA GLU A 188 -29.63 7.13 12.89
C GLU A 188 -30.94 6.35 12.67
N GLU A 189 -30.96 5.40 11.74
CA GLU A 189 -32.09 4.50 11.49
C GLU A 189 -32.38 3.61 12.71
N GLU A 190 -31.35 3.02 13.33
CA GLU A 190 -31.50 2.25 14.56
C GLU A 190 -32.12 3.08 15.71
N LYS A 191 -31.70 4.34 15.88
CA LYS A 191 -32.28 5.24 16.92
C LYS A 191 -33.69 5.69 16.61
N GLY A 192 -34.04 5.83 15.32
CA GLY A 192 -35.38 6.21 14.87
C GLY A 192 -36.41 5.08 14.97
N GLY A 193 -35.96 3.82 14.83
CA GLY A 193 -36.82 2.63 14.91
C GLY A 193 -37.29 2.27 16.33
N TYR A 194 -36.80 2.92 17.38
CA TYR A 194 -37.19 2.75 18.77
C TYR A 194 -38.17 3.85 19.26
N ARG A 195 -38.79 4.59 18.37
CA ARG A 195 -39.90 5.51 18.65
C ARG A 195 -41.15 5.00 17.95
#